data_0c55545d2f311b4f0319de33d664343d
#
_entry.id   0c55545d2f311b4f0319de33d664343d
#
_cell.length_a   1.000
_cell.length_b   1.000
_cell.length_c   1.000
_cell.angle_alpha   90.00
_cell.angle_beta   90.00
_cell.angle_gamma   90.00
#
_symmetry.space_group_name_H-M   'P 1'
#
loop_
_entity.id
_entity.type
_entity.pdbx_description
1 polymer ?
#
loop_
_entity_poly.entity_id
_entity_poly.type
_entity_poly.pdbx_seq_one_letter_code
_entity_poly.pdbx_strand_id
1 'polypeptide(L)' 'MEIKIGIQHAQRELVVESAATAEEVEQQVGSALADGGVLSLTDTKGRRVLVPIERLAYVEIGGGVAGQVGFRS' A
#
# COMPACT_ATOMS: atom_id res chain seq x y z
N MET A 1 0.69 -4.06 10.27
CA MET A 1 -0.12 -2.96 9.74
C MET A 1 -0.68 -3.35 8.39
N GLU A 2 -1.94 -3.14 8.20
CA GLU A 2 -2.61 -3.53 6.97
C GLU A 2 -2.47 -2.47 5.90
N ILE A 3 -2.12 -2.91 4.69
CA ILE A 3 -2.03 -2.02 3.54
C ILE A 3 -2.97 -2.54 2.48
N LYS A 4 -3.85 -1.68 1.99
CA LYS A 4 -4.77 -2.04 0.92
C LYS A 4 -4.33 -1.36 -0.36
N ILE A 5 -4.28 -2.13 -1.43
CA ILE A 5 -3.80 -1.64 -2.71
C ILE A 5 -4.88 -1.82 -3.75
N GLY A 6 -5.29 -0.73 -4.36
CA GLY A 6 -6.24 -0.77 -5.45
C GLY A 6 -5.52 -0.77 -6.78
N ILE A 7 -5.93 -1.69 -7.65
CA ILE A 7 -5.33 -1.85 -8.97
C ILE A 7 -6.36 -1.39 -10.02
N GLN A 8 -5.90 -0.63 -10.98
CA GLN A 8 -6.78 -0.16 -12.05
C GLN A 8 -7.39 -1.33 -12.79
N HIS A 9 -8.67 -1.24 -13.06
CA HIS A 9 -9.42 -2.24 -13.81
C HIS A 9 -9.53 -3.59 -13.11
N ALA A 10 -9.12 -3.68 -11.86
CA ALA A 10 -9.29 -4.89 -11.09
C ALA A 10 -10.41 -4.67 -10.09
N GLN A 11 -11.19 -5.72 -9.85
CA GLN A 11 -12.33 -5.61 -8.98
C GLN A 11 -11.99 -5.89 -7.52
N ARG A 12 -10.82 -6.39 -7.24
CA ARG A 12 -10.42 -6.77 -5.91
C ARG A 12 -9.24 -5.94 -5.45
N GLU A 13 -9.27 -5.59 -4.18
CA GLU A 13 -8.10 -4.97 -3.57
C GLU A 13 -7.12 -6.03 -3.14
N LEU A 14 -5.85 -5.70 -3.21
CA LEU A 14 -4.84 -6.52 -2.58
C LEU A 14 -4.66 -6.03 -1.15
N VAL A 15 -4.52 -6.98 -0.24
CA VAL A 15 -4.27 -6.65 1.16
C VAL A 15 -2.93 -7.23 1.56
N VAL A 16 -2.07 -6.38 2.08
CA VAL A 16 -0.72 -6.79 2.49
C VAL A 16 -0.57 -6.47 3.97
N GLU A 17 -0.12 -7.45 4.73
CA GLU A 17 0.20 -7.22 6.14
C GLU A 17 1.68 -6.91 6.24
N SER A 18 2.00 -5.69 6.61
CA SER A 18 3.38 -5.21 6.61
C SER A 18 3.88 -4.97 8.03
N ALA A 19 5.15 -5.26 8.26
CA ALA A 19 5.81 -4.93 9.52
C ALA A 19 6.40 -3.52 9.51
N ALA A 20 6.37 -2.86 8.36
CA ALA A 20 6.91 -1.50 8.25
C ALA A 20 5.96 -0.49 8.89
N THR A 21 6.48 0.69 9.18
CA THR A 21 5.65 1.77 9.69
C THR A 21 4.91 2.44 8.56
N ALA A 22 3.87 3.19 8.92
CA ALA A 22 3.11 3.92 7.91
C ALA A 22 4.00 4.87 7.13
N GLU A 23 4.91 5.53 7.83
CA GLU A 23 5.83 6.48 7.17
C GLU A 23 6.74 5.80 6.19
N GLU A 24 7.25 4.61 6.57
CA GLU A 24 8.10 3.86 5.66
C GLU A 24 7.36 3.46 4.40
N VAL A 25 6.11 3.03 4.55
CA VAL A 25 5.31 2.64 3.41
C VAL A 25 5.01 3.85 2.53
N GLU A 26 4.68 4.97 3.15
CA GLU A 26 4.45 6.20 2.40
C GLU A 26 5.67 6.60 1.58
N GLN A 27 6.84 6.47 2.16
CA GLN A 27 8.07 6.79 1.45
C GLN A 27 8.30 5.85 0.27
N GLN A 28 8.03 4.57 0.48
CA GLN A 28 8.18 3.60 -0.60
C GLN A 28 7.23 3.89 -1.74
N VAL A 29 5.99 4.23 -1.41
CA VAL A 29 5.00 4.55 -2.44
C VAL A 29 5.40 5.82 -3.17
N GLY A 30 5.81 6.84 -2.42
CA GLY A 30 6.23 8.09 -3.03
C GLY A 30 7.41 7.93 -3.97
N SER A 31 8.41 7.14 -3.56
CA SER A 31 9.57 6.89 -4.40
C SER A 31 9.18 6.15 -5.67
N ALA A 32 8.32 5.14 -5.55
CA ALA A 32 7.88 4.39 -6.71
C ALA A 32 7.11 5.27 -7.67
N LEU A 33 6.26 6.15 -7.14
CA LEU A 33 5.52 7.08 -7.98
C LEU A 33 6.45 8.02 -8.74
N ALA A 34 7.49 8.50 -8.07
CA ALA A 34 8.45 9.40 -8.69
C ALA A 34 9.26 8.70 -9.78
N ASP A 35 9.62 7.44 -9.52
CA ASP A 35 10.45 6.69 -10.45
C ASP A 35 9.66 6.09 -11.60
N GLY A 36 8.39 5.88 -11.41
CA GLY A 36 7.54 5.32 -12.44
C GLY A 36 7.75 3.85 -12.71
N GLY A 37 8.28 3.13 -11.76
CA GLY A 37 8.59 1.72 -11.96
C GLY A 37 7.60 0.80 -11.28
N VAL A 38 8.06 0.12 -10.25
CA VAL A 38 7.28 -0.90 -9.57
C VAL A 38 7.28 -0.60 -8.07
N LEU A 39 6.12 -0.68 -7.46
CA LEU A 39 6.01 -0.61 -6.02
C LEU A 39 6.23 -2.01 -5.46
N SER A 40 7.18 -2.16 -4.57
CA SER A 40 7.49 -3.45 -3.97
C SER A 40 7.19 -3.38 -2.48
N LEU A 41 6.34 -4.28 -2.01
CA LEU A 41 5.99 -4.38 -0.60
C LEU A 41 6.27 -5.80 -0.12
N THR A 42 6.73 -5.93 1.11
CA THR A 42 7.01 -7.23 1.70
C THR A 42 6.04 -7.46 2.85
N ASP A 43 5.41 -8.63 2.86
CA ASP A 43 4.49 -8.92 3.96
C ASP A 43 5.24 -9.56 5.12
N THR A 44 4.52 -9.78 6.23
CA THR A 44 5.13 -10.31 7.44
C THR A 44 5.59 -11.75 7.29
N LYS A 45 5.17 -12.43 6.24
CA LYS A 45 5.58 -13.81 5.98
C LYS A 45 6.69 -13.89 4.96
N GLY A 46 7.24 -12.75 4.56
CA GLY A 46 8.34 -12.73 3.62
C GLY A 46 7.94 -12.71 2.16
N ARG A 47 6.65 -12.70 1.87
CA ARG A 47 6.23 -12.62 0.47
C ARG A 47 6.38 -11.19 -0.03
N ARG A 48 6.73 -11.08 -1.28
CA ARG A 48 6.83 -9.77 -1.91
C ARG A 48 5.67 -9.56 -2.86
N VAL A 49 5.10 -8.39 -2.80
CA VAL A 49 4.03 -7.99 -3.69
C VAL A 49 4.56 -6.88 -4.58
N LEU A 50 4.54 -7.09 -5.87
CA LEU A 50 5.06 -6.11 -6.82
C LEU A 50 3.90 -5.56 -7.63
N VAL A 51 3.76 -4.25 -7.63
CA VAL A 51 2.66 -3.59 -8.33
C VAL A 51 3.24 -2.58 -9.31
N PRO A 52 3.00 -2.77 -10.60
CA PRO A 52 3.45 -1.75 -11.58
C PRO A 52 2.76 -0.44 -11.28
N ILE A 53 3.53 0.61 -11.22
CA ILE A 53 2.99 1.92 -10.88
C ILE A 53 1.93 2.36 -11.88
N GLU A 54 2.05 1.95 -13.12
CA GLU A 54 1.08 2.31 -14.15
C GLU A 54 -0.31 1.76 -13.86
N ARG A 55 -0.38 0.70 -13.08
CA ARG A 55 -1.65 0.06 -12.78
C ARG A 55 -2.16 0.38 -11.40
N LEU A 56 -1.41 1.14 -10.64
CA LEU A 56 -1.78 1.47 -9.27
C LEU A 56 -2.88 2.52 -9.27
N ALA A 57 -3.97 2.24 -8.57
CA ALA A 57 -5.04 3.21 -8.40
C ALA A 57 -4.92 3.95 -7.08
N TYR A 58 -4.66 3.23 -6.00
CA TYR A 58 -4.49 3.87 -4.69
C TYR A 58 -3.82 2.91 -3.72
N VAL A 59 -3.30 3.48 -2.65
CA VAL A 59 -2.75 2.70 -1.54
C VAL A 59 -3.33 3.28 -0.25
N GLU A 60 -3.93 2.41 0.55
CA GLU A 60 -4.51 2.80 1.83
C GLU A 60 -3.66 2.19 2.93
N ILE A 61 -3.17 3.00 3.84
CA ILE A 61 -2.19 2.56 4.81
C ILE A 61 -2.74 2.66 6.21
N GLY A 62 -2.58 1.58 6.98
CA GLY A 62 -2.90 1.61 8.38
C GLY A 62 -4.36 1.62 8.72
N GLY A 63 -5.18 1.08 7.85
CA GLY A 63 -6.61 1.14 8.04
C GLY A 63 -7.16 0.31 9.16
N GLY A 64 -6.35 -0.41 9.85
CA GLY A 64 -6.89 -1.32 10.83
C GLY A 64 -7.29 -0.71 12.14
N VAL A 65 -6.99 0.53 12.38
CA VAL A 65 -7.34 1.08 13.66
C VAL A 65 -8.20 2.22 13.47
N ALA A 66 -9.09 2.16 14.09
CA ALA A 66 -9.90 3.20 14.05
C ALA A 66 -9.31 4.48 13.91
N GLY A 67 -8.82 4.35 13.64
CA GLY A 67 -8.50 5.27 13.58
C GLY A 67 -9.07 6.20 13.14
N GLN A 68 -9.33 5.80 13.11
CA GLN A 68 -9.59 6.41 12.90
C GLN A 68 -10.08 7.28 12.68
N VAL A 69 -10.31 7.23 12.79
CA VAL A 69 -10.75 7.86 12.68
C VAL A 69 -11.05 8.81 12.34
N GLY A 70 -11.10 9.01 12.31
CA GLY A 70 -11.35 9.70 12.01
C GLY A 70 -11.38 10.70 11.60
N PHE A 71 -11.23 10.77 11.31
CA PHE A 71 -11.07 11.59 10.92
C PHE A 71 -11.62 12.24 10.21
N ARG A 72 -11.73 12.11 10.03
CA ARG A 72 -12.14 12.44 9.33
C ARG A 72 -12.76 12.94 9.05
N SER A 73 -12.90 12.94 9.01
CA SER A 73 -13.34 13.17 8.77
C SER A 73 -13.75 13.40 8.50
#